data_cdf5daa3b99c86f9a29605df0101dc09
#
_entry.id   cdf5daa3b99c86f9a29605df0101dc09
#
_cell.length_a   1.000
_cell.length_b   1.000
_cell.length_c   1.000
_cell.angle_alpha   90.00
_cell.angle_beta   90.00
_cell.angle_gamma   90.00
#
_symmetry.space_group_name_H-M   'P 1'
#
loop_
_entity.id
_entity.type
_entity.pdbx_description
1 polymer ?
#
loop_
_entity_poly.entity_id
_entity_poly.type
_entity_poly.pdbx_seq_one_letter_code
_entity_poly.pdbx_strand_id
1 'polypeptide(L)'
;PEANAYVGQALIDVYRLEGRQDWLALSMHDSLVALPQFTRALAEHPGYIVRPLVPLRDSEEMPYCINWAHRTFIHADFNARRSLVRCYRRSLKALRGNQEELKKLKRRVKQMREFLIHYNPEIV
;
A
#
# COMPACT_ATOMS: atom_id res chain seq x y z
N PRO A 1 4.85 -31.45 -7.64
CA PRO A 1 5.71 -30.57 -8.45
C PRO A 1 4.95 -29.37 -9.03
N GLU A 2 3.74 -29.55 -9.51
CA GLU A 2 2.93 -28.44 -10.04
C GLU A 2 2.55 -27.42 -8.95
N ALA A 3 2.16 -27.87 -7.76
CA ALA A 3 1.83 -27.00 -6.65
C ALA A 3 3.01 -26.11 -6.23
N ASN A 4 4.23 -26.65 -6.19
CA ASN A 4 5.44 -25.88 -5.87
C ASN A 4 5.80 -24.87 -6.96
N ALA A 5 5.54 -25.19 -8.23
CA ALA A 5 5.73 -24.26 -9.34
C ALA A 5 4.77 -23.06 -9.25
N TYR A 6 3.52 -23.28 -8.87
CA TYR A 6 2.52 -22.20 -8.65
C TYR A 6 2.90 -21.29 -7.48
N VAL A 7 3.34 -21.86 -6.37
CA VAL A 7 3.81 -21.07 -5.23
C VAL A 7 5.02 -20.21 -5.61
N GLY A 8 5.97 -20.77 -6.35
CA GLY A 8 7.13 -20.03 -6.85
C GLY A 8 6.74 -18.86 -7.75
N GLN A 9 5.81 -19.07 -8.68
CA GLN A 9 5.34 -18.01 -9.58
C GLN A 9 4.63 -16.90 -8.80
N ALA A 10 3.76 -17.25 -7.86
CA ALA A 10 3.06 -16.28 -7.03
C ALA A 10 4.02 -15.39 -6.23
N LEU A 11 5.08 -15.96 -5.68
CA LEU A 11 6.12 -15.19 -4.97
C LEU A 11 6.86 -14.23 -5.90
N ILE A 12 7.20 -14.67 -7.11
CA ILE A 12 7.85 -13.82 -8.12
C ILE A 12 6.93 -12.65 -8.50
N ASP A 13 5.65 -12.92 -8.73
CA ASP A 13 4.68 -11.91 -9.12
C ASP A 13 4.46 -10.86 -8.02
N VAL A 14 4.36 -11.29 -6.77
CA VAL A 14 4.25 -10.39 -5.60
C VAL A 14 5.51 -9.54 -5.45
N TYR A 15 6.68 -10.14 -5.58
CA TYR A 15 7.96 -9.43 -5.51
C TYR A 15 8.09 -8.38 -6.61
N ARG A 16 7.70 -8.71 -7.84
CA ARG A 16 7.69 -7.76 -8.96
C ARG A 16 6.70 -6.61 -8.72
N LEU A 17 5.51 -6.93 -8.22
CA LEU A 17 4.51 -5.93 -7.90
C LEU A 17 5.01 -4.97 -6.81
N GLU A 18 5.62 -5.49 -5.75
CA GLU A 18 6.24 -4.68 -4.69
C GLU A 18 7.29 -3.72 -5.24
N GLY A 19 8.17 -4.19 -6.12
CA GLY A 19 9.19 -3.36 -6.76
C GLY A 19 8.65 -2.23 -7.64
N ARG A 20 7.43 -2.35 -8.14
CA ARG A 20 6.73 -1.32 -8.93
C ARG A 20 6.00 -0.29 -8.08
N GLN A 21 5.78 -0.56 -6.81
CA GLN A 21 5.14 0.39 -5.90
C GLN A 21 6.11 1.47 -5.45
N ASP A 22 5.61 2.69 -5.36
CA ASP A 22 6.38 3.83 -4.90
C ASP A 22 5.90 4.37 -3.55
N TRP A 23 5.15 3.56 -2.82
CA TRP A 23 4.61 3.85 -1.50
C TRP A 23 4.34 2.56 -0.73
N LEU A 24 4.06 2.68 0.58
CA LEU A 24 3.68 1.53 1.39
C LEU A 24 2.23 1.16 1.12
N ALA A 25 2.04 0.10 0.36
CA ALA A 25 0.73 -0.48 0.07
C ALA A 25 0.75 -1.99 0.28
N LEU A 26 -0.40 -2.53 0.60
CA LEU A 26 -0.66 -3.97 0.61
C LEU A 26 -1.41 -4.33 -0.67
N SER A 27 -0.71 -4.22 -1.80
CA SER A 27 -1.29 -4.43 -3.13
C SER A 27 -1.53 -5.90 -3.44
N MET A 28 -2.54 -6.14 -4.24
CA MET A 28 -2.93 -7.47 -4.70
C MET A 28 -2.57 -7.65 -6.16
N HIS A 29 -1.96 -8.76 -6.48
CA HIS A 29 -1.69 -9.15 -7.85
C HIS A 29 -2.99 -9.55 -8.58
N ASP A 30 -3.07 -9.30 -9.88
CA ASP A 30 -4.26 -9.56 -10.70
C ASP A 30 -4.73 -11.02 -10.66
N SER A 31 -3.83 -11.97 -10.42
CA SER A 31 -4.20 -13.37 -10.25
C SER A 31 -5.18 -13.61 -9.09
N LEU A 32 -5.16 -12.76 -8.05
CA LEU A 32 -6.11 -12.82 -6.94
C LEU A 32 -7.47 -12.27 -7.34
N VAL A 33 -7.50 -11.26 -8.20
CA VAL A 33 -8.74 -10.61 -8.65
C VAL A 33 -9.62 -11.59 -9.44
N ALA A 34 -9.01 -12.55 -10.13
CA ALA A 34 -9.70 -13.59 -10.90
C ALA A 34 -10.36 -14.68 -10.03
N LEU A 35 -10.05 -14.74 -8.73
CA LEU A 35 -10.56 -15.78 -7.85
C LEU A 35 -11.98 -15.44 -7.35
N PRO A 36 -12.91 -16.43 -7.27
CA PRO A 36 -14.24 -16.23 -6.70
C PRO A 36 -14.21 -15.68 -5.26
N GLN A 37 -13.22 -16.06 -4.48
CA GLN A 37 -13.01 -15.59 -3.11
C GLN A 37 -12.77 -14.08 -3.05
N PHE A 38 -12.11 -13.50 -4.06
CA PHE A 38 -11.91 -12.06 -4.15
C PHE A 38 -13.24 -11.32 -4.31
N THR A 39 -14.09 -11.77 -5.24
CA THR A 39 -15.43 -11.18 -5.45
C THR A 39 -16.28 -11.26 -4.18
N ARG A 40 -16.22 -12.40 -3.48
CA ARG A 40 -16.90 -12.58 -2.20
C ARG A 40 -16.40 -11.61 -1.14
N ALA A 41 -15.07 -11.46 -1.00
CA ALA A 41 -14.47 -10.54 -0.05
C ALA A 41 -14.87 -9.09 -0.30
N LEU A 42 -14.95 -8.65 -1.55
CA LEU A 42 -15.45 -7.33 -1.90
C LEU A 42 -16.89 -7.10 -1.46
N ALA A 43 -17.74 -8.11 -1.61
CA ALA A 43 -19.16 -8.03 -1.25
C ALA A 43 -19.39 -8.09 0.27
N GLU A 44 -18.70 -8.97 0.98
CA GLU A 44 -18.88 -9.21 2.42
C GLU A 44 -18.17 -8.17 3.29
N HIS A 45 -17.11 -7.55 2.80
CA HIS A 45 -16.29 -6.60 3.54
C HIS A 45 -16.09 -5.29 2.75
N PRO A 46 -17.17 -4.50 2.57
CA PRO A 46 -17.08 -3.25 1.82
C PRO A 46 -16.10 -2.28 2.49
N GLY A 47 -15.24 -1.70 1.68
CA GLY A 47 -14.23 -0.75 2.15
C GLY A 47 -12.92 -1.36 2.67
N TYR A 48 -12.81 -2.68 2.80
CA TYR A 48 -11.56 -3.34 3.22
C TYR A 48 -10.56 -3.50 2.07
N ILE A 49 -11.07 -3.66 0.87
CA ILE A 49 -10.29 -3.73 -0.35
C ILE A 49 -10.65 -2.53 -1.21
N VAL A 50 -9.67 -1.77 -1.64
CA VAL A 50 -9.86 -0.53 -2.40
C VAL A 50 -8.92 -0.47 -3.59
N ARG A 51 -9.26 0.36 -4.55
CA ARG A 51 -8.40 0.71 -5.68
C ARG A 51 -7.91 2.14 -5.47
N PRO A 52 -6.71 2.32 -4.89
CA PRO A 52 -6.20 3.64 -4.56
C PRO A 52 -5.87 4.45 -5.82
N LEU A 53 -5.88 5.77 -5.69
CA LEU A 53 -5.51 6.70 -6.76
C LEU A 53 -3.99 6.88 -6.91
N VAL A 54 -3.22 5.88 -6.52
CA VAL A 54 -1.76 5.89 -6.61
C VAL A 54 -1.35 4.83 -7.62
N PRO A 55 -0.90 5.25 -8.81
CA PRO A 55 -0.49 4.32 -9.85
C PRO A 55 0.83 3.62 -9.49
N LEU A 56 1.11 2.53 -10.17
CA LEU A 56 2.41 1.89 -10.15
C LEU A 56 3.46 2.80 -10.80
N ARG A 57 4.72 2.64 -10.39
CA ARG A 57 5.84 3.50 -10.82
C ARG A 57 6.02 3.59 -12.34
N ASP A 58 5.76 2.51 -13.04
CA ASP A 58 6.04 2.33 -14.47
C ASP A 58 4.78 2.30 -15.34
N SER A 59 3.62 2.55 -14.75
CA SER A 59 2.35 2.56 -15.47
C SER A 59 1.30 3.37 -14.71
N GLU A 60 0.20 3.71 -15.37
CA GLU A 60 -0.97 4.32 -14.74
C GLU A 60 -1.91 3.29 -14.08
N GLU A 61 -1.50 2.04 -14.07
CA GLU A 61 -2.24 0.95 -13.45
C GLU A 61 -2.36 1.15 -11.94
N MET A 62 -3.58 1.04 -11.43
CA MET A 62 -3.91 1.17 -10.01
C MET A 62 -4.38 -0.18 -9.49
N PRO A 63 -3.50 -0.99 -8.87
CA PRO A 63 -3.86 -2.29 -8.36
C PRO A 63 -4.82 -2.19 -7.18
N TYR A 64 -5.60 -3.25 -6.95
CA TYR A 64 -6.33 -3.37 -5.69
C TYR A 64 -5.36 -3.49 -4.51
N CYS A 65 -5.71 -2.90 -3.38
CA CYS A 65 -4.95 -3.05 -2.15
C CYS A 65 -5.85 -3.18 -0.92
N ILE A 66 -5.28 -3.69 0.17
CA ILE A 66 -5.92 -3.66 1.48
C ILE A 66 -6.01 -2.21 1.95
N ASN A 67 -7.19 -1.80 2.37
CA ASN A 67 -7.40 -0.48 2.97
C ASN A 67 -6.93 -0.47 4.42
N TRP A 68 -5.63 -0.36 4.62
CA TRP A 68 -5.03 -0.31 5.95
C TRP A 68 -5.44 0.95 6.75
N ALA A 69 -5.96 1.98 6.09
CA ALA A 69 -6.49 3.18 6.73
C ALA A 69 -7.92 3.00 7.27
N HIS A 70 -8.59 1.86 6.96
CA HIS A 70 -9.94 1.62 7.42
C HIS A 70 -10.01 1.64 8.95
N ARG A 71 -11.06 2.27 9.49
CA ARG A 71 -11.26 2.43 10.95
C ARG A 71 -11.24 1.12 11.75
N THR A 72 -11.48 -0.01 11.13
CA THR A 72 -11.37 -1.33 11.77
C THR A 72 -9.93 -1.71 12.08
N PHE A 73 -8.98 -1.25 11.25
CA PHE A 73 -7.54 -1.54 11.42
C PHE A 73 -6.81 -0.45 12.21
N ILE A 74 -7.29 0.79 12.11
CA ILE A 74 -6.72 1.93 12.82
C ILE A 74 -7.75 2.44 13.84
N HIS A 75 -7.46 2.25 15.11
CA HIS A 75 -8.31 2.76 16.20
C HIS A 75 -8.24 4.28 16.32
N ALA A 76 -9.31 4.88 16.84
CA ALA A 76 -9.41 6.33 17.05
C ALA A 76 -8.26 6.94 17.87
N ASP A 77 -7.69 6.17 18.79
CA ASP A 77 -6.56 6.59 19.63
C ASP A 77 -5.21 6.60 18.89
N PHE A 78 -5.15 5.99 17.71
CA PHE A 78 -3.94 5.94 16.90
C PHE A 78 -3.81 7.19 16.05
N ASN A 79 -2.89 8.06 16.42
CA ASN A 79 -2.59 9.24 15.62
C ASN A 79 -1.64 8.88 14.47
N ALA A 80 -2.20 8.44 13.35
CA ALA A 80 -1.48 8.04 12.15
C ALA A 80 -0.58 9.16 11.61
N ARG A 81 -1.08 10.40 11.60
CA ARG A 81 -0.31 11.56 11.18
C ARG A 81 0.94 11.77 12.03
N ARG A 82 0.79 11.70 13.35
CA ARG A 82 1.93 11.86 14.29
C ARG A 82 2.97 10.76 14.11
N SER A 83 2.51 9.54 13.90
CA SER A 83 3.39 8.38 13.66
C SER A 83 4.14 8.51 12.34
N LEU A 84 3.46 8.89 11.25
CA LEU A 84 4.07 9.15 9.96
C LEU A 84 5.12 10.27 10.03
N VAL A 85 4.81 11.39 10.67
CA VAL A 85 5.75 12.48 10.85
C VAL A 85 6.97 12.06 11.66
N ARG A 86 6.79 11.26 12.70
CA ARG A 86 7.90 10.73 13.51
C ARG A 86 8.81 9.81 12.70
N CYS A 87 8.23 8.85 11.97
CA CYS A 87 8.97 7.95 11.09
C CYS A 87 9.71 8.74 10.01
N TYR A 88 9.05 9.70 9.38
CA TYR A 88 9.64 10.57 8.38
C TYR A 88 10.86 11.33 8.91
N ARG A 89 10.74 11.97 10.08
CA ARG A 89 11.86 12.71 10.70
C ARG A 89 13.06 11.82 11.02
N ARG A 90 12.82 10.59 11.48
CA ARG A 90 13.89 9.61 11.72
C ARG A 90 14.60 9.23 10.42
N SER A 91 13.83 8.95 9.37
CA SER A 91 14.37 8.60 8.06
C SER A 91 15.12 9.75 7.41
N LEU A 92 14.66 10.99 7.56
CA LEU A 92 15.38 12.18 7.10
C LEU A 92 16.79 12.29 7.73
N LYS A 93 16.91 11.99 9.01
CA LYS A 93 18.22 11.98 9.69
C LYS A 93 19.14 10.89 9.14
N ALA A 94 18.60 9.69 8.91
CA ALA A 94 19.36 8.55 8.39
C ALA A 94 19.81 8.74 6.95
N LEU A 95 19.07 9.49 6.13
CA LEU A 95 19.33 9.72 4.71
C LEU A 95 20.06 11.03 4.41
N ARG A 96 20.64 11.68 5.41
CA ARG A 96 21.42 12.90 5.22
C ARG A 96 22.51 12.67 4.18
N GLY A 97 22.52 13.52 3.13
CA GLY A 97 23.50 13.43 2.04
C GLY A 97 23.07 12.55 0.85
N ASN A 98 21.97 11.79 0.96
CA ASN A 98 21.44 11.00 -0.15
C ASN A 98 20.16 11.65 -0.72
N GLN A 99 20.32 12.57 -1.68
CA GLN A 99 19.24 13.35 -2.26
C GLN A 99 18.20 12.51 -3.00
N GLU A 100 18.61 11.46 -3.69
CA GLU A 100 17.69 10.58 -4.43
C GLU A 100 16.78 9.80 -3.50
N GLU A 101 17.33 9.23 -2.43
CA GLU A 101 16.53 8.52 -1.43
C GLU A 101 15.62 9.47 -0.65
N LEU A 102 16.04 10.70 -0.41
CA LEU A 102 15.18 11.74 0.20
C LEU A 102 13.99 12.11 -0.68
N LYS A 103 14.19 12.24 -1.99
CA LYS A 103 13.08 12.49 -2.93
C LYS A 103 12.08 11.35 -2.94
N LYS A 104 12.56 10.10 -2.98
CA LYS A 104 11.69 8.91 -2.90
C LYS A 104 10.90 8.88 -1.60
N LEU A 105 11.54 9.13 -0.48
CA LEU A 105 10.90 9.17 0.83
C LEU A 105 9.80 10.24 0.90
N LYS A 106 10.07 11.45 0.44
CA LYS A 106 9.09 12.55 0.41
C LYS A 106 7.86 12.18 -0.41
N ARG A 107 8.06 11.57 -1.59
CA ARG A 107 6.97 11.13 -2.45
C ARG A 107 6.13 10.04 -1.79
N ARG A 108 6.76 9.02 -1.19
CA ARG A 108 6.08 7.94 -0.47
C ARG A 108 5.25 8.45 0.70
N VAL A 109 5.80 9.35 1.49
CA VAL A 109 5.08 9.97 2.63
C VAL A 109 3.89 10.79 2.16
N LYS A 110 4.04 11.54 1.07
CA LYS A 110 2.94 12.29 0.45
C LYS A 110 1.80 11.35 0.04
N GLN A 111 2.11 10.29 -0.67
CA GLN A 111 1.12 9.31 -1.16
C GLN A 111 0.41 8.59 -0.01
N MET A 112 1.14 8.20 1.02
CA MET A 112 0.54 7.60 2.23
C MET A 112 -0.42 8.57 2.94
N ARG A 113 -0.05 9.84 3.01
CA ARG A 113 -0.90 10.88 3.58
C ARG A 113 -2.18 11.08 2.75
N GLU A 114 -2.07 11.14 1.45
CA GLU A 114 -3.21 11.26 0.54
C GLU A 114 -4.15 10.05 0.66
N PHE A 115 -3.62 8.86 0.78
CA PHE A 115 -4.40 7.65 1.04
C PHE A 115 -5.16 7.74 2.37
N LEU A 116 -4.49 8.15 3.46
CA LEU A 116 -5.13 8.33 4.76
C LEU A 116 -6.26 9.35 4.70
N ILE A 117 -6.02 10.51 4.11
CA ILE A 117 -7.03 11.58 3.98
C ILE A 117 -8.25 11.09 3.21
N HIS A 118 -8.02 10.33 2.14
CA HIS A 118 -9.10 9.84 1.29
C HIS A 118 -9.97 8.80 1.98
N TYR A 119 -9.36 7.83 2.65
CA TYR A 119 -10.07 6.67 3.21
C TYR A 119 -10.40 6.79 4.70
N ASN A 120 -9.78 7.70 5.41
CA ASN A 120 -10.04 7.94 6.82
C ASN A 120 -9.72 9.39 7.22
N PRO A 121 -10.51 10.36 6.74
CA PRO A 121 -10.26 11.78 6.99
C PRO A 121 -10.30 12.16 8.48
N GLU A 122 -10.99 11.38 9.30
CA GLU A 122 -11.14 11.66 10.74
C GLU A 122 -9.84 11.46 11.53
N ILE A 123 -8.88 10.67 10.99
CA ILE A 123 -7.60 10.39 11.67
C ILE A 123 -6.51 11.43 11.32
N VAL A 124 -6.74 12.21 10.32
CA VAL A 124 -5.79 13.20 9.82
C VAL A 124 -6.16 14.57 10.36
#